data_ca4b90c316be4c11bab08e661678862c
#
_entry.id   ca4b90c316be4c11bab08e661678862c
#
_cell.length_a   1.000
_cell.length_b   1.000
_cell.length_c   1.000
_cell.angle_alpha   90.00
_cell.angle_beta   90.00
_cell.angle_gamma   90.00
#
_symmetry.space_group_name_H-M   'P 1'
#
loop_
_entity.id
_entity.type
_entity.pdbx_description
1 polymer ?
#
loop_
_entity_poly.entity_id
_entity_poly.type
_entity_poly.pdbx_seq_one_letter_code
_entity_poly.pdbx_strand_id
1 'polypeptide(L)'
;TWQSWTGNQLGNAWHLDHQNTVSRLLLLFFGNSYQSLTDFVLQDLGLFRYENYQIDHQHRLFNCRDELEQYQQLVALRDALDCDHTAETLQQLGELLPSVSNNERLQRRRARLCNDIAYKLERSGHHEPALQLYLQSHLPPARERRIRLLEKQQNHIEAWALLNEMLEAPANEQELQVARRMAPKIAKKLGHIYTSTTSEKTVEQQLLLTPLLNEDGHKLRVEEVVRLTLDSETTPCVYAENALLTGLFGLWLWPEMFRGVEGAFANPFQEIGRASCRERG
;
A
#
# COMPACT_ATOMS: atom_id res chain seq x y z
N THR A 1 -21.34 -27.65 5.04
CA THR A 1 -22.43 -27.09 5.89
C THR A 1 -21.93 -26.89 7.31
N TRP A 2 -22.56 -25.97 8.08
CA TRP A 2 -22.25 -25.75 9.50
C TRP A 2 -22.31 -27.04 10.30
N GLN A 3 -23.31 -27.85 10.07
CA GLN A 3 -23.49 -29.16 10.71
C GLN A 3 -22.37 -30.16 10.41
N SER A 4 -21.82 -30.16 9.18
CA SER A 4 -20.69 -31.01 8.84
C SER A 4 -19.39 -30.57 9.49
N TRP A 5 -19.23 -29.27 9.76
CA TRP A 5 -18.05 -28.71 10.41
C TRP A 5 -18.07 -28.86 11.94
N THR A 6 -19.25 -28.74 12.56
CA THR A 6 -19.41 -28.81 14.04
C THR A 6 -19.80 -30.19 14.56
N GLY A 7 -20.08 -31.17 13.69
CA GLY A 7 -20.52 -32.48 14.07
C GLY A 7 -21.84 -32.51 14.88
N ASN A 8 -22.72 -31.54 14.69
CA ASN A 8 -23.98 -31.33 15.42
C ASN A 8 -23.86 -31.07 16.94
N GLN A 9 -22.64 -30.80 17.44
CA GLN A 9 -22.41 -30.63 18.87
C GLN A 9 -22.64 -29.21 19.41
N LEU A 10 -22.73 -28.20 18.54
CA LEU A 10 -22.77 -26.77 18.93
C LEU A 10 -24.18 -26.14 18.85
N GLY A 11 -25.23 -26.93 18.80
CA GLY A 11 -26.61 -26.42 18.79
C GLY A 11 -27.08 -25.88 17.44
N ASN A 12 -28.10 -25.03 17.44
CA ASN A 12 -28.72 -24.50 16.22
C ASN A 12 -27.94 -23.30 15.65
N ALA A 13 -27.66 -23.35 14.35
CA ALA A 13 -27.14 -22.20 13.64
C ALA A 13 -28.30 -21.30 13.17
N TRP A 14 -28.25 -20.02 13.50
CA TRP A 14 -29.22 -19.03 13.05
C TRP A 14 -28.69 -18.30 11.83
N HIS A 15 -29.48 -18.22 10.78
CA HIS A 15 -29.18 -17.41 9.59
C HIS A 15 -29.88 -16.05 9.70
N LEU A 16 -29.12 -14.97 9.49
CA LEU A 16 -29.68 -13.62 9.45
C LEU A 16 -30.22 -13.33 8.05
N ASP A 17 -31.53 -13.18 7.90
CA ASP A 17 -32.19 -12.92 6.60
C ASP A 17 -31.72 -11.61 5.93
N HIS A 18 -31.23 -10.65 6.71
CA HIS A 18 -30.81 -9.32 6.24
C HIS A 18 -29.30 -9.06 6.38
N GLN A 19 -28.46 -10.11 6.41
CA GLN A 19 -27.02 -9.97 6.57
C GLN A 19 -26.39 -9.01 5.56
N ASN A 20 -26.81 -9.07 4.30
CA ASN A 20 -26.34 -8.16 3.25
C ASN A 20 -26.70 -6.69 3.54
N THR A 21 -27.85 -6.41 4.10
CA THR A 21 -28.26 -5.05 4.47
C THR A 21 -27.42 -4.52 5.63
N VAL A 22 -27.21 -5.32 6.66
CA VAL A 22 -26.37 -4.94 7.81
C VAL A 22 -24.92 -4.71 7.35
N SER A 23 -24.37 -5.58 6.55
CA SER A 23 -23.00 -5.43 6.00
C SER A 23 -22.86 -4.16 5.15
N ARG A 24 -23.87 -3.81 4.34
CA ARG A 24 -23.90 -2.55 3.58
C ARG A 24 -23.98 -1.31 4.48
N LEU A 25 -24.79 -1.34 5.54
CA LEU A 25 -24.87 -0.25 6.50
C LEU A 25 -23.54 -0.06 7.25
N LEU A 26 -22.91 -1.15 7.69
CA LEU A 26 -21.59 -1.10 8.31
C LEU A 26 -20.53 -0.55 7.35
N LEU A 27 -20.55 -0.99 6.07
CA LEU A 27 -19.65 -0.47 5.06
C LEU A 27 -19.88 1.03 4.79
N LEU A 28 -21.13 1.49 4.73
CA LEU A 28 -21.43 2.91 4.56
C LEU A 28 -20.96 3.74 5.77
N PHE A 29 -21.07 3.20 6.97
CA PHE A 29 -20.66 3.87 8.19
C PHE A 29 -19.14 3.89 8.35
N PHE A 30 -18.50 2.71 8.29
CA PHE A 30 -17.05 2.58 8.51
C PHE A 30 -16.20 2.91 7.29
N GLY A 31 -16.77 2.86 6.08
CA GLY A 31 -16.03 3.07 4.83
C GLY A 31 -15.03 1.96 4.49
N ASN A 32 -15.08 0.84 5.19
CA ASN A 32 -14.22 -0.31 5.01
C ASN A 32 -14.93 -1.60 5.46
N SER A 33 -14.35 -2.76 5.13
CA SER A 33 -14.93 -4.09 5.41
C SER A 33 -14.35 -4.78 6.65
N TYR A 34 -13.39 -4.16 7.35
CA TYR A 34 -12.70 -4.78 8.49
C TYR A 34 -13.15 -4.25 9.85
N GLN A 35 -13.72 -3.05 9.93
CA GLN A 35 -14.32 -2.52 11.15
C GLN A 35 -15.72 -3.08 11.38
N SER A 36 -16.10 -3.21 12.64
CA SER A 36 -17.36 -3.81 13.06
C SER A 36 -17.98 -3.05 14.24
N LEU A 37 -19.13 -3.52 14.71
CA LEU A 37 -19.78 -2.98 15.91
C LEU A 37 -18.91 -3.08 17.17
N THR A 38 -17.89 -3.91 17.19
CA THR A 38 -16.92 -4.02 18.29
C THR A 38 -16.17 -2.72 18.53
N ASP A 39 -15.93 -1.92 17.49
CA ASP A 39 -15.24 -0.62 17.59
C ASP A 39 -16.02 0.37 18.47
N PHE A 40 -17.35 0.34 18.44
CA PHE A 40 -18.20 1.13 19.34
C PHE A 40 -18.01 0.72 20.80
N VAL A 41 -17.99 -0.59 21.06
CA VAL A 41 -17.83 -1.12 22.43
C VAL A 41 -16.44 -0.76 22.99
N LEU A 42 -15.39 -0.86 22.17
CA LEU A 42 -14.02 -0.53 22.57
C LEU A 42 -13.86 0.96 22.89
N GLN A 43 -14.58 1.83 22.20
CA GLN A 43 -14.62 3.26 22.50
C GLN A 43 -15.37 3.52 23.81
N ASP A 44 -16.56 2.94 24.00
CA ASP A 44 -17.35 3.11 25.22
C ASP A 44 -16.60 2.64 26.47
N LEU A 45 -15.80 1.59 26.34
CA LEU A 45 -14.91 1.10 27.39
C LEU A 45 -13.68 2.01 27.60
N GLY A 46 -13.48 3.03 26.78
CA GLY A 46 -12.33 3.94 26.86
C GLY A 46 -10.98 3.31 26.52
N LEU A 47 -11.00 2.13 25.88
CA LEU A 47 -9.77 1.43 25.46
C LEU A 47 -9.11 2.10 24.26
N PHE A 48 -9.90 2.72 23.42
CA PHE A 48 -9.40 3.53 22.29
C PHE A 48 -9.91 4.96 22.40
N ARG A 49 -9.03 5.92 22.08
CA ARG A 49 -9.37 7.34 21.94
C ARG A 49 -9.08 7.75 20.52
N TYR A 50 -10.08 8.36 19.90
CA TYR A 50 -9.98 8.84 18.52
C TYR A 50 -9.95 10.36 18.50
N GLU A 51 -9.28 10.94 17.50
CA GLU A 51 -9.27 12.37 17.29
C GLU A 51 -10.61 12.85 16.72
N ASN A 52 -10.95 14.12 17.03
CA ASN A 52 -12.12 14.77 16.47
C ASN A 52 -11.80 15.32 15.10
N TYR A 53 -12.41 14.80 14.07
CA TYR A 53 -12.31 15.31 12.70
C TYR A 53 -13.70 15.50 12.09
N GLN A 54 -13.76 16.34 11.06
CA GLN A 54 -15.02 16.73 10.45
C GLN A 54 -15.52 15.60 9.54
N ILE A 55 -16.70 15.06 9.87
CA ILE A 55 -17.42 14.07 9.06
C ILE A 55 -18.79 14.67 8.76
N ASP A 56 -19.03 14.95 7.49
CA ASP A 56 -20.30 15.49 7.01
C ASP A 56 -20.66 14.92 5.63
N HIS A 57 -21.78 15.37 5.08
CA HIS A 57 -22.25 14.92 3.79
C HIS A 57 -21.33 15.32 2.62
N GLN A 58 -20.48 16.36 2.78
CA GLN A 58 -19.58 16.82 1.73
C GLN A 58 -18.31 15.96 1.68
N HIS A 59 -17.93 15.33 2.81
CA HIS A 59 -16.72 14.55 2.95
C HIS A 59 -16.96 13.03 2.95
N ARG A 60 -18.15 12.60 2.52
CA ARG A 60 -18.50 11.17 2.46
C ARG A 60 -17.67 10.40 1.43
N LEU A 61 -17.50 9.11 1.68
CA LEU A 61 -16.70 8.22 0.82
C LEU A 61 -17.38 7.83 -0.49
N PHE A 62 -18.70 7.64 -0.44
CA PHE A 62 -19.50 7.20 -1.57
C PHE A 62 -20.57 8.25 -1.85
N ASN A 63 -20.58 8.76 -3.07
CA ASN A 63 -21.54 9.79 -3.51
C ASN A 63 -22.81 9.18 -4.07
N CYS A 64 -22.76 7.94 -4.56
CA CYS A 64 -23.91 7.23 -5.12
C CYS A 64 -23.83 5.73 -4.82
N ARG A 65 -24.93 5.04 -5.10
CA ARG A 65 -25.06 3.60 -4.88
C ARG A 65 -24.08 2.79 -5.76
N ASP A 66 -23.85 3.23 -6.96
CA ASP A 66 -22.95 2.55 -7.91
C ASP A 66 -21.52 2.50 -7.39
N GLU A 67 -21.04 3.57 -6.74
CA GLU A 67 -19.71 3.59 -6.11
C GLU A 67 -19.60 2.57 -4.97
N LEU A 68 -20.66 2.41 -4.17
CA LEU A 68 -20.71 1.39 -3.12
C LEU A 68 -20.67 -0.03 -3.70
N GLU A 69 -21.45 -0.28 -4.76
CA GLU A 69 -21.49 -1.57 -5.44
C GLU A 69 -20.15 -1.91 -6.11
N GLN A 70 -19.51 -0.93 -6.76
CA GLN A 70 -18.15 -1.07 -7.30
C GLN A 70 -17.13 -1.37 -6.21
N TYR A 71 -17.20 -0.70 -5.06
CA TYR A 71 -16.34 -0.99 -3.93
C TYR A 71 -16.51 -2.43 -3.43
N GLN A 72 -17.77 -2.87 -3.23
CA GLN A 72 -18.06 -4.25 -2.81
C GLN A 72 -17.53 -5.28 -3.81
N GLN A 73 -17.69 -5.01 -5.10
CA GLN A 73 -17.16 -5.88 -6.16
C GLN A 73 -15.62 -5.96 -6.10
N LEU A 74 -14.94 -4.83 -5.94
CA LEU A 74 -13.47 -4.80 -5.80
C LEU A 74 -12.98 -5.53 -4.54
N VAL A 75 -13.73 -5.45 -3.43
CA VAL A 75 -13.42 -6.23 -2.22
C VAL A 75 -13.58 -7.73 -2.48
N ALA A 76 -14.70 -8.15 -3.06
CA ALA A 76 -14.95 -9.55 -3.38
C ALA A 76 -13.90 -10.14 -4.33
N LEU A 77 -13.48 -9.37 -5.34
CA LEU A 77 -12.40 -9.77 -6.25
C LEU A 77 -11.04 -9.86 -5.54
N ARG A 78 -10.77 -8.98 -4.59
CA ARG A 78 -9.56 -9.04 -3.76
C ARG A 78 -9.54 -10.30 -2.89
N ASP A 79 -10.63 -10.57 -2.19
CA ASP A 79 -10.78 -11.77 -1.34
C ASP A 79 -10.66 -13.05 -2.20
N ALA A 80 -11.27 -13.04 -3.40
CA ALA A 80 -11.11 -14.13 -4.34
C ALA A 80 -9.64 -14.31 -4.77
N LEU A 81 -8.87 -13.24 -4.95
CA LEU A 81 -7.47 -13.31 -5.37
C LEU A 81 -6.55 -13.94 -4.31
N ASP A 82 -6.92 -13.98 -3.05
CA ASP A 82 -6.10 -14.56 -1.97
C ASP A 82 -6.11 -16.10 -1.95
N CYS A 83 -6.97 -16.73 -2.75
CA CYS A 83 -6.97 -18.19 -2.97
C CYS A 83 -5.90 -18.59 -4.01
N ASP A 84 -5.63 -19.91 -4.11
CA ASP A 84 -4.79 -20.45 -5.19
C ASP A 84 -5.56 -20.45 -6.52
N HIS A 85 -4.94 -19.90 -7.56
CA HIS A 85 -5.58 -19.72 -8.86
C HIS A 85 -4.77 -20.31 -10.01
N THR A 86 -5.51 -20.85 -10.99
CA THR A 86 -4.98 -21.13 -12.32
C THR A 86 -4.87 -19.81 -13.12
N ALA A 87 -4.11 -19.83 -14.22
CA ALA A 87 -3.98 -18.67 -15.08
C ALA A 87 -5.32 -18.24 -15.70
N GLU A 88 -6.18 -19.21 -16.06
CA GLU A 88 -7.51 -18.95 -16.60
C GLU A 88 -8.39 -18.24 -15.58
N THR A 89 -8.35 -18.65 -14.32
CA THR A 89 -9.10 -18.01 -13.23
C THR A 89 -8.61 -16.58 -13.00
N LEU A 90 -7.28 -16.34 -13.04
CA LEU A 90 -6.72 -15.00 -12.93
C LEU A 90 -7.14 -14.07 -14.08
N GLN A 91 -7.21 -14.59 -15.31
CA GLN A 91 -7.72 -13.82 -16.45
C GLN A 91 -9.19 -13.46 -16.27
N GLN A 92 -10.01 -14.42 -15.84
CA GLN A 92 -11.43 -14.17 -15.55
C GLN A 92 -11.61 -13.11 -14.45
N LEU A 93 -10.80 -13.14 -13.38
CA LEU A 93 -10.82 -12.09 -12.36
C LEU A 93 -10.46 -10.72 -12.94
N GLY A 94 -9.53 -10.68 -13.88
CA GLY A 94 -9.17 -9.45 -14.60
C GLY A 94 -10.32 -8.90 -15.46
N GLU A 95 -11.08 -9.76 -16.11
CA GLU A 95 -12.25 -9.39 -16.94
C GLU A 95 -13.44 -8.91 -16.10
N LEU A 96 -13.54 -9.39 -14.86
CA LEU A 96 -14.59 -9.01 -13.91
C LEU A 96 -14.32 -7.66 -13.21
N LEU A 97 -13.19 -7.01 -13.47
CA LEU A 97 -12.89 -5.71 -12.87
C LEU A 97 -13.88 -4.65 -13.34
N PRO A 98 -14.57 -3.94 -12.40
CA PRO A 98 -15.55 -2.94 -12.79
C PRO A 98 -14.90 -1.76 -13.52
N SER A 99 -15.66 -1.15 -14.43
CA SER A 99 -15.36 0.19 -14.92
C SER A 99 -15.63 1.17 -13.79
N VAL A 100 -14.61 1.93 -13.37
CA VAL A 100 -14.72 2.79 -12.17
C VAL A 100 -15.12 4.20 -12.58
N SER A 101 -16.04 4.79 -11.80
CA SER A 101 -16.44 6.19 -11.88
C SER A 101 -15.26 7.15 -11.59
N ASN A 102 -15.52 8.47 -11.58
CA ASN A 102 -14.52 9.49 -11.27
C ASN A 102 -14.05 9.50 -9.81
N ASN A 103 -14.46 8.54 -8.99
CA ASN A 103 -14.01 8.40 -7.61
C ASN A 103 -12.54 7.91 -7.56
N GLU A 104 -11.62 8.79 -7.21
CA GLU A 104 -10.18 8.53 -7.19
C GLU A 104 -9.80 7.35 -6.29
N ARG A 105 -10.48 7.19 -5.16
CA ARG A 105 -10.24 6.07 -4.22
C ARG A 105 -10.56 4.72 -4.86
N LEU A 106 -11.69 4.63 -5.57
CA LEU A 106 -12.06 3.41 -6.29
C LEU A 106 -11.11 3.14 -7.46
N GLN A 107 -10.70 4.19 -8.19
CA GLN A 107 -9.71 4.07 -9.26
C GLN A 107 -8.37 3.53 -8.73
N ARG A 108 -7.87 4.07 -7.61
CA ARG A 108 -6.65 3.58 -6.96
C ARG A 108 -6.78 2.12 -6.52
N ARG A 109 -7.94 1.75 -5.92
CA ARG A 109 -8.18 0.36 -5.49
C ARG A 109 -8.21 -0.60 -6.68
N ARG A 110 -8.91 -0.22 -7.75
CA ARG A 110 -8.94 -0.98 -9.01
C ARG A 110 -7.53 -1.15 -9.60
N ALA A 111 -6.77 -0.07 -9.67
CA ALA A 111 -5.41 -0.10 -10.22
C ALA A 111 -4.46 -1.01 -9.41
N ARG A 112 -4.56 -1.02 -8.08
CA ARG A 112 -3.82 -1.98 -7.24
C ARG A 112 -4.21 -3.42 -7.56
N LEU A 113 -5.50 -3.69 -7.64
CA LEU A 113 -5.99 -5.05 -7.96
C LEU A 113 -5.55 -5.50 -9.36
N CYS A 114 -5.56 -4.59 -10.36
CA CYS A 114 -4.95 -4.86 -11.66
C CYS A 114 -3.48 -5.28 -11.54
N ASN A 115 -2.69 -4.55 -10.74
CA ASN A 115 -1.28 -4.85 -10.53
C ASN A 115 -1.08 -6.23 -9.87
N ASP A 116 -1.91 -6.56 -8.87
CA ASP A 116 -1.79 -7.82 -8.13
C ASP A 116 -2.15 -9.03 -9.01
N ILE A 117 -3.23 -8.94 -9.79
CA ILE A 117 -3.61 -9.99 -10.75
C ILE A 117 -2.54 -10.13 -11.84
N ALA A 118 -2.11 -9.00 -12.41
CA ALA A 118 -1.07 -8.98 -13.43
C ALA A 118 0.25 -9.59 -12.93
N TYR A 119 0.63 -9.33 -11.68
CA TYR A 119 1.83 -9.89 -11.07
C TYR A 119 1.73 -11.42 -10.91
N LYS A 120 0.59 -11.95 -10.49
CA LYS A 120 0.37 -13.40 -10.41
C LYS A 120 0.42 -14.05 -11.80
N LEU A 121 -0.17 -13.44 -12.82
CA LEU A 121 -0.08 -13.90 -14.22
C LEU A 121 1.36 -13.86 -14.75
N GLU A 122 2.09 -12.79 -14.47
CA GLU A 122 3.51 -12.66 -14.85
C GLU A 122 4.35 -13.79 -14.24
N ARG A 123 4.13 -14.09 -12.95
CA ARG A 123 4.84 -15.17 -12.24
C ARG A 123 4.52 -16.56 -12.77
N SER A 124 3.31 -16.78 -13.26
CA SER A 124 2.90 -18.04 -13.91
C SER A 124 3.29 -18.10 -15.39
N GLY A 125 4.02 -17.10 -15.91
CA GLY A 125 4.54 -17.08 -17.28
C GLY A 125 3.58 -16.53 -18.34
N HIS A 126 2.40 -16.05 -17.95
CA HIS A 126 1.38 -15.52 -18.85
C HIS A 126 1.60 -14.02 -19.08
N HIS A 127 2.64 -13.69 -19.87
CA HIS A 127 3.14 -12.32 -20.03
C HIS A 127 2.19 -11.39 -20.77
N GLU A 128 1.49 -11.89 -21.79
CA GLU A 128 0.57 -11.06 -22.58
C GLU A 128 -0.66 -10.61 -21.78
N PRO A 129 -1.41 -11.49 -21.10
CA PRO A 129 -2.50 -11.08 -20.22
C PRO A 129 -2.04 -10.16 -19.08
N ALA A 130 -0.84 -10.40 -18.54
CA ALA A 130 -0.27 -9.51 -17.52
C ALA A 130 -0.02 -8.10 -18.06
N LEU A 131 0.52 -7.96 -19.27
CA LEU A 131 0.72 -6.68 -19.95
C LEU A 131 -0.59 -5.91 -20.11
N GLN A 132 -1.66 -6.58 -20.57
CA GLN A 132 -2.98 -5.97 -20.75
C GLN A 132 -3.57 -5.42 -19.44
N LEU A 133 -3.36 -6.12 -18.33
CA LEU A 133 -3.79 -5.65 -17.01
C LEU A 133 -2.91 -4.50 -16.49
N TYR A 134 -1.59 -4.57 -16.65
CA TYR A 134 -0.72 -3.45 -16.29
C TYR A 134 -1.01 -2.17 -17.08
N LEU A 135 -1.49 -2.27 -18.33
CA LEU A 135 -1.94 -1.14 -19.13
C LEU A 135 -3.16 -0.42 -18.50
N GLN A 136 -3.99 -1.14 -17.77
CA GLN A 136 -5.16 -0.59 -17.10
C GLN A 136 -4.83 0.06 -15.73
N SER A 137 -3.58 -0.03 -15.26
CA SER A 137 -3.15 0.54 -14.00
C SER A 137 -2.27 1.76 -14.20
N HIS A 138 -2.63 2.86 -13.53
CA HIS A 138 -1.83 4.10 -13.49
C HIS A 138 -0.89 4.15 -12.28
N LEU A 139 -0.94 3.15 -11.38
CA LEU A 139 -0.12 3.12 -10.17
C LEU A 139 1.16 2.33 -10.36
N PRO A 140 2.26 2.72 -9.69
CA PRO A 140 3.42 1.86 -9.55
C PRO A 140 3.03 0.49 -8.94
N PRO A 141 3.66 -0.63 -9.34
CA PRO A 141 4.81 -0.73 -10.25
C PRO A 141 4.43 -1.02 -11.73
N ALA A 142 3.22 -0.71 -12.19
CA ALA A 142 2.73 -1.11 -13.51
C ALA A 142 3.69 -0.74 -14.66
N ARG A 143 4.17 0.52 -14.71
CA ARG A 143 5.10 0.97 -15.77
C ARG A 143 6.43 0.19 -15.73
N GLU A 144 7.01 0.01 -14.54
CA GLU A 144 8.23 -0.80 -14.37
C GLU A 144 8.04 -2.22 -14.88
N ARG A 145 6.92 -2.86 -14.50
CA ARG A 145 6.63 -4.25 -14.90
C ARG A 145 6.43 -4.37 -16.41
N ARG A 146 5.73 -3.43 -17.02
CA ARG A 146 5.57 -3.36 -18.48
C ARG A 146 6.92 -3.27 -19.18
N ILE A 147 7.82 -2.39 -18.73
CA ILE A 147 9.16 -2.25 -19.30
C ILE A 147 9.91 -3.58 -19.21
N ARG A 148 9.85 -4.28 -18.08
CA ARG A 148 10.52 -5.59 -17.89
C ARG A 148 9.96 -6.68 -18.82
N LEU A 149 8.64 -6.68 -19.04
CA LEU A 149 7.99 -7.62 -19.94
C LEU A 149 8.35 -7.32 -21.40
N LEU A 150 8.35 -6.06 -21.81
CA LEU A 150 8.79 -5.61 -23.14
C LEU A 150 10.27 -5.97 -23.40
N GLU A 151 11.14 -5.84 -22.39
CA GLU A 151 12.53 -6.30 -22.50
C GLU A 151 12.62 -7.81 -22.74
N LYS A 152 11.80 -8.63 -22.06
CA LYS A 152 11.75 -10.09 -22.30
C LYS A 152 11.27 -10.44 -23.69
N GLN A 153 10.34 -9.66 -24.24
CA GLN A 153 9.83 -9.78 -25.60
C GLN A 153 10.77 -9.17 -26.66
N GLN A 154 11.95 -8.66 -26.25
CA GLN A 154 12.91 -7.96 -27.09
C GLN A 154 12.39 -6.69 -27.78
N ASN A 155 11.27 -6.16 -27.32
CA ASN A 155 10.69 -4.90 -27.79
C ASN A 155 11.35 -3.72 -27.06
N HIS A 156 12.64 -3.48 -27.40
CA HIS A 156 13.44 -2.45 -26.71
C HIS A 156 13.03 -1.02 -27.06
N ILE A 157 12.41 -0.81 -28.24
CA ILE A 157 11.96 0.53 -28.68
C ILE A 157 10.82 1.00 -27.80
N GLU A 158 9.81 0.17 -27.63
CA GLU A 158 8.65 0.52 -26.77
C GLU A 158 9.04 0.59 -25.30
N ALA A 159 9.90 -0.33 -24.84
CA ALA A 159 10.46 -0.28 -23.49
C ALA A 159 11.20 1.03 -23.22
N TRP A 160 11.97 1.55 -24.19
CA TRP A 160 12.68 2.82 -24.06
C TRP A 160 11.72 4.01 -24.06
N ALA A 161 10.71 4.03 -24.92
CA ALA A 161 9.70 5.09 -24.94
C ALA A 161 8.99 5.21 -23.57
N LEU A 162 8.51 4.08 -23.05
CA LEU A 162 7.85 4.06 -21.73
C LEU A 162 8.81 4.43 -20.59
N LEU A 163 10.10 4.07 -20.69
CA LEU A 163 11.10 4.45 -19.71
C LEU A 163 11.37 5.97 -19.70
N ASN A 164 11.38 6.61 -20.87
CA ASN A 164 11.54 8.07 -20.96
C ASN A 164 10.32 8.78 -20.33
N GLU A 165 9.10 8.32 -20.59
CA GLU A 165 7.91 8.85 -19.91
C GLU A 165 8.02 8.72 -18.39
N MET A 166 8.56 7.60 -17.90
CA MET A 166 8.76 7.35 -16.47
C MET A 166 9.86 8.24 -15.87
N LEU A 167 10.89 8.60 -16.64
CA LEU A 167 11.96 9.54 -16.23
C LEU A 167 11.47 10.99 -16.20
N GLU A 168 10.64 11.39 -17.17
CA GLU A 168 10.12 12.75 -17.30
C GLU A 168 9.01 13.05 -16.29
N ALA A 169 8.11 12.08 -16.06
CA ALA A 169 6.97 12.21 -15.16
C ALA A 169 6.84 10.99 -14.22
N PRO A 170 7.75 10.85 -13.24
CA PRO A 170 7.69 9.75 -12.26
C PRO A 170 6.53 9.95 -11.29
N ALA A 171 5.83 8.89 -10.94
CA ALA A 171 4.76 8.93 -9.95
C ALA A 171 5.28 9.18 -8.52
N ASN A 172 6.52 8.75 -8.24
CA ASN A 172 7.21 8.97 -6.96
C ASN A 172 8.73 8.79 -7.13
N GLU A 173 9.48 9.11 -6.07
CA GLU A 173 10.95 9.00 -6.08
C GLU A 173 11.44 7.56 -6.30
N GLN A 174 10.72 6.56 -5.78
CA GLN A 174 11.09 5.15 -5.98
C GLN A 174 11.02 4.76 -7.45
N GLU A 175 9.98 5.19 -8.15
CA GLU A 175 9.82 4.95 -9.58
C GLU A 175 10.94 5.64 -10.38
N LEU A 176 11.32 6.87 -10.02
CA LEU A 176 12.43 7.59 -10.63
C LEU A 176 13.76 6.84 -10.45
N GLN A 177 14.03 6.34 -9.25
CA GLN A 177 15.24 5.55 -8.98
C GLN A 177 15.28 4.25 -9.78
N VAL A 178 14.13 3.56 -9.90
CA VAL A 178 14.01 2.37 -10.74
C VAL A 178 14.26 2.70 -12.20
N ALA A 179 13.67 3.79 -12.72
CA ALA A 179 13.87 4.23 -14.09
C ALA A 179 15.34 4.54 -14.39
N ARG A 180 16.01 5.31 -13.52
CA ARG A 180 17.45 5.62 -13.63
C ARG A 180 18.32 4.36 -13.64
N ARG A 181 17.96 3.35 -12.86
CA ARG A 181 18.68 2.06 -12.81
C ARG A 181 18.49 1.22 -14.07
N MET A 182 17.30 1.29 -14.71
CA MET A 182 16.98 0.52 -15.92
C MET A 182 17.53 1.17 -17.19
N ALA A 183 17.59 2.50 -17.23
CA ALA A 183 17.94 3.28 -18.42
C ALA A 183 19.27 2.89 -19.08
N PRO A 184 20.40 2.73 -18.38
CA PRO A 184 21.67 2.38 -19.01
C PRO A 184 21.62 1.03 -19.76
N LYS A 185 20.86 0.07 -19.21
CA LYS A 185 20.76 -1.27 -19.78
C LYS A 185 19.97 -1.26 -21.08
N ILE A 186 18.85 -0.56 -21.12
CA ILE A 186 17.97 -0.48 -22.30
C ILE A 186 18.64 0.38 -23.39
N ALA A 187 19.21 1.54 -23.00
CA ALA A 187 19.94 2.41 -23.91
C ALA A 187 21.08 1.65 -24.64
N LYS A 188 21.86 0.86 -23.89
CA LYS A 188 22.95 0.05 -24.48
C LYS A 188 22.43 -0.93 -25.55
N LYS A 189 21.24 -1.52 -25.35
CA LYS A 189 20.65 -2.46 -26.33
C LYS A 189 20.19 -1.76 -27.61
N LEU A 190 19.85 -0.49 -27.52
CA LEU A 190 19.44 0.36 -28.65
C LEU A 190 20.61 1.12 -29.29
N GLY A 191 21.81 1.03 -28.73
CA GLY A 191 22.97 1.82 -29.18
C GLY A 191 22.88 3.30 -28.80
N HIS A 192 22.01 3.65 -27.84
CA HIS A 192 21.88 5.02 -27.35
C HIS A 192 22.92 5.31 -26.27
N ILE A 193 23.43 6.55 -26.25
CA ILE A 193 24.30 7.03 -25.19
C ILE A 193 23.41 7.56 -24.06
N TYR A 194 23.48 6.94 -22.89
CA TYR A 194 22.80 7.40 -21.69
C TYR A 194 23.81 7.86 -20.66
N THR A 195 23.79 9.15 -20.33
CA THR A 195 24.63 9.72 -19.28
C THR A 195 23.89 9.61 -17.95
N SER A 196 24.30 8.67 -17.12
CA SER A 196 23.74 8.55 -15.76
C SER A 196 24.17 9.75 -14.92
N THR A 197 23.20 10.40 -14.26
CA THR A 197 23.53 11.28 -13.14
C THR A 197 24.05 10.39 -12.01
N THR A 198 25.35 10.40 -11.80
CA THR A 198 26.00 9.70 -10.70
C THR A 198 25.42 10.21 -9.38
N SER A 199 24.90 9.32 -8.54
CA SER A 199 24.61 9.67 -7.15
C SER A 199 25.92 10.05 -6.48
N GLU A 200 25.91 11.10 -5.67
CA GLU A 200 27.04 11.43 -4.83
C GLU A 200 27.45 10.18 -4.04
N LYS A 201 28.74 9.89 -4.05
CA LYS A 201 29.25 8.75 -3.28
C LYS A 201 29.03 9.05 -1.81
N THR A 202 28.33 8.17 -1.12
CA THR A 202 28.21 8.23 0.35
C THR A 202 29.61 8.21 0.95
N VAL A 203 29.90 9.16 1.81
CA VAL A 203 31.16 9.20 2.56
C VAL A 203 31.08 8.05 3.59
N GLU A 204 31.93 7.04 3.39
CA GLU A 204 32.06 5.96 4.37
C GLU A 204 33.01 6.38 5.48
N GLN A 205 32.55 6.30 6.71
CA GLN A 205 33.35 6.53 7.91
C GLN A 205 33.45 5.22 8.70
N GLN A 206 34.67 4.76 8.92
CA GLN A 206 34.92 3.58 9.74
C GLN A 206 35.04 4.00 11.21
N LEU A 207 34.20 3.44 12.06
CA LEU A 207 34.25 3.59 13.50
C LEU A 207 34.73 2.29 14.13
N LEU A 208 35.81 2.36 14.92
CA LEU A 208 36.25 1.25 15.75
C LEU A 208 35.43 1.26 17.04
N LEU A 209 34.50 0.33 17.16
CA LEU A 209 33.62 0.21 18.31
C LEU A 209 34.18 -0.82 19.29
N THR A 210 34.36 -0.42 20.54
CA THR A 210 34.64 -1.35 21.64
C THR A 210 33.31 -1.81 22.23
N PRO A 211 33.04 -3.12 22.34
CA PRO A 211 31.81 -3.62 22.94
C PRO A 211 31.68 -3.09 24.37
N LEU A 212 30.57 -2.42 24.67
CA LEU A 212 30.23 -1.95 25.99
C LEU A 212 29.18 -2.88 26.61
N LEU A 213 29.24 -3.04 27.93
CA LEU A 213 28.29 -3.83 28.72
C LEU A 213 27.35 -2.88 29.47
N ASN A 214 26.09 -3.29 29.64
CA ASN A 214 25.15 -2.61 30.51
C ASN A 214 25.43 -3.00 32.00
N GLU A 215 24.67 -2.42 32.93
CA GLU A 215 24.78 -2.71 34.37
C GLU A 215 24.57 -4.20 34.71
N ASP A 216 23.81 -4.93 33.88
CA ASP A 216 23.53 -6.36 34.03
C ASP A 216 24.60 -7.25 33.38
N GLY A 217 25.67 -6.70 32.82
CA GLY A 217 26.72 -7.43 32.12
C GLY A 217 26.40 -7.93 30.72
N HIS A 218 25.30 -7.48 30.13
CA HIS A 218 24.93 -7.79 28.75
C HIS A 218 25.54 -6.77 27.76
N LYS A 219 25.89 -7.24 26.57
CA LYS A 219 26.39 -6.35 25.50
C LYS A 219 25.34 -5.34 25.10
N LEU A 220 25.70 -4.07 25.04
CA LEU A 220 24.87 -3.01 24.49
C LEU A 220 24.63 -3.24 22.99
N ARG A 221 23.51 -2.72 22.49
CA ARG A 221 23.22 -2.71 21.06
C ARG A 221 24.22 -1.82 20.33
N VAL A 222 24.51 -2.15 19.06
CA VAL A 222 25.51 -1.44 18.25
C VAL A 222 25.18 0.06 18.17
N GLU A 223 23.91 0.39 17.99
CA GLU A 223 23.42 1.77 17.89
C GLU A 223 23.73 2.58 19.16
N GLU A 224 23.57 1.95 20.33
CA GLU A 224 23.86 2.59 21.61
C GLU A 224 25.37 2.75 21.84
N VAL A 225 26.16 1.78 21.40
CA VAL A 225 27.63 1.89 21.44
C VAL A 225 28.11 3.03 20.53
N VAL A 226 27.55 3.14 19.31
CA VAL A 226 27.85 4.26 18.38
C VAL A 226 27.45 5.58 19.02
N ARG A 227 26.25 5.68 19.60
CA ARG A 227 25.77 6.89 20.26
C ARG A 227 26.74 7.34 21.35
N LEU A 228 27.09 6.43 22.26
CA LEU A 228 28.04 6.72 23.37
C LEU A 228 29.45 7.06 22.88
N THR A 229 29.87 6.52 21.74
CA THR A 229 31.19 6.82 21.16
C THR A 229 31.24 8.21 20.52
N LEU A 230 30.11 8.66 19.94
CA LEU A 230 30.01 9.96 19.27
C LEU A 230 29.53 11.09 20.19
N ASP A 231 28.94 10.74 21.34
CA ASP A 231 28.39 11.70 22.30
C ASP A 231 29.50 12.48 23.03
N SER A 232 29.38 13.81 23.06
CA SER A 232 30.27 14.69 23.78
C SER A 232 29.52 15.92 24.28
N GLU A 233 30.09 16.66 25.24
CA GLU A 233 29.50 17.90 25.77
C GLU A 233 29.27 18.97 24.68
N THR A 234 30.13 18.99 23.65
CA THR A 234 30.04 19.97 22.55
C THR A 234 29.19 19.48 21.38
N THR A 235 29.05 18.16 21.21
CA THR A 235 28.29 17.52 20.13
C THR A 235 27.44 16.38 20.71
N PRO A 236 26.30 16.71 21.33
CA PRO A 236 25.43 15.69 21.89
C PRO A 236 24.87 14.78 20.80
N CYS A 237 24.98 13.47 21.00
CA CYS A 237 24.48 12.46 20.07
C CYS A 237 23.22 11.79 20.61
N VAL A 238 22.14 11.86 19.86
CA VAL A 238 20.83 11.30 20.23
C VAL A 238 20.44 10.21 19.23
N TYR A 239 20.00 9.08 19.76
CA TYR A 239 19.40 8.05 18.93
C TYR A 239 17.99 8.50 18.49
N ALA A 240 17.85 8.80 17.21
CA ALA A 240 16.64 9.44 16.66
C ALA A 240 16.04 8.67 15.50
N GLU A 241 16.40 7.39 15.32
CA GLU A 241 15.97 6.57 14.16
C GLU A 241 14.46 6.67 13.93
N ASN A 242 14.08 7.33 12.85
CA ASN A 242 12.70 7.56 12.39
C ASN A 242 11.73 8.21 13.42
N ALA A 243 12.02 8.17 14.72
CA ALA A 243 11.10 8.63 15.74
C ALA A 243 11.10 10.18 15.88
N LEU A 244 12.25 10.82 15.91
CA LEU A 244 12.33 12.27 16.12
C LEU A 244 11.80 13.05 14.92
N LEU A 245 12.29 12.77 13.71
CA LEU A 245 11.89 13.50 12.52
C LEU A 245 10.43 13.23 12.17
N THR A 246 9.98 11.97 12.24
CA THR A 246 8.57 11.63 11.98
C THR A 246 7.65 12.18 13.08
N GLY A 247 8.09 12.21 14.33
CA GLY A 247 7.35 12.82 15.44
C GLY A 247 7.21 14.33 15.30
N LEU A 248 8.30 15.03 14.99
CA LEU A 248 8.28 16.48 14.73
C LEU A 248 7.43 16.82 13.51
N PHE A 249 7.55 16.05 12.43
CA PHE A 249 6.71 16.20 11.24
C PHE A 249 5.23 15.96 11.59
N GLY A 250 4.92 14.91 12.34
CA GLY A 250 3.57 14.62 12.81
C GLY A 250 2.98 15.75 13.66
N LEU A 251 3.75 16.28 14.63
CA LEU A 251 3.33 17.40 15.47
C LEU A 251 3.11 18.68 14.68
N TRP A 252 3.98 18.98 13.74
CA TRP A 252 3.88 20.20 12.92
C TRP A 252 2.69 20.16 11.97
N LEU A 253 2.43 18.99 11.35
CA LEU A 253 1.32 18.81 10.42
C LEU A 253 0.02 18.32 11.10
N TRP A 254 0.00 18.22 12.44
CA TRP A 254 -1.16 17.69 13.18
C TRP A 254 -2.49 18.33 12.78
N PRO A 255 -2.61 19.67 12.70
CA PRO A 255 -3.86 20.30 12.29
C PRO A 255 -4.28 19.96 10.85
N GLU A 256 -3.31 19.82 9.94
CA GLU A 256 -3.58 19.52 8.53
C GLU A 256 -3.94 18.05 8.31
N MET A 257 -3.42 17.15 9.15
CA MET A 257 -3.75 15.71 9.07
C MET A 257 -5.22 15.43 9.42
N PHE A 258 -5.83 16.28 10.26
CA PHE A 258 -7.22 16.14 10.69
C PHE A 258 -8.16 17.14 9.99
N ARG A 259 -7.66 17.85 9.00
CA ARG A 259 -8.47 18.74 8.18
C ARG A 259 -9.53 17.95 7.41
N GLY A 260 -10.75 18.48 7.32
CA GLY A 260 -11.83 17.92 6.53
C GLY A 260 -11.46 17.89 5.03
N VAL A 261 -11.09 16.73 4.53
CA VAL A 261 -10.81 16.49 3.12
C VAL A 261 -11.72 15.38 2.63
N GLU A 262 -12.27 15.53 1.42
CA GLU A 262 -13.20 14.56 0.83
C GLU A 262 -12.59 13.15 0.84
N GLY A 263 -13.29 12.19 1.43
CA GLY A 263 -12.90 10.79 1.50
C GLY A 263 -11.70 10.47 2.39
N ALA A 264 -11.11 11.44 3.11
CA ALA A 264 -9.97 11.18 4.00
C ALA A 264 -10.40 10.38 5.24
N PHE A 265 -11.52 10.77 5.84
CA PHE A 265 -12.10 10.12 7.02
C PHE A 265 -13.53 9.66 6.73
N ALA A 266 -13.77 8.39 7.00
CA ALA A 266 -15.07 7.76 6.74
C ALA A 266 -15.98 7.74 7.97
N ASN A 267 -15.39 7.61 9.16
CA ASN A 267 -16.09 7.38 10.40
C ASN A 267 -15.30 7.94 11.60
N PRO A 268 -15.94 8.19 12.76
CA PRO A 268 -15.28 8.75 13.94
C PRO A 268 -14.33 7.78 14.65
N PHE A 269 -14.21 6.54 14.22
CA PHE A 269 -13.38 5.49 14.83
C PHE A 269 -12.15 5.14 13.97
N GLN A 270 -11.59 6.11 13.31
CA GLN A 270 -10.47 5.90 12.41
C GLN A 270 -9.16 6.35 13.06
N GLU A 271 -8.20 5.44 13.20
CA GLU A 271 -6.85 5.74 13.66
C GLU A 271 -5.95 6.14 12.48
N ILE A 272 -5.17 7.20 12.65
CA ILE A 272 -4.12 7.54 11.70
C ILE A 272 -2.99 6.50 11.81
N GLY A 273 -2.59 5.98 10.65
CA GLY A 273 -1.51 4.98 10.54
C GLY A 273 -2.00 3.56 10.30
N ARG A 274 -3.09 3.10 10.90
CA ARG A 274 -3.62 1.75 10.62
C ARG A 274 -4.39 1.68 9.30
N ALA A 275 -5.19 2.69 8.98
CA ALA A 275 -5.90 2.76 7.71
C ALA A 275 -4.94 2.89 6.52
N SER A 276 -3.89 3.72 6.65
CA SER A 276 -2.90 3.93 5.58
C SER A 276 -1.93 2.77 5.41
N CYS A 277 -1.69 1.94 6.43
CA CYS A 277 -0.78 0.79 6.33
C CYS A 277 -1.45 -0.46 5.75
N ARG A 278 -2.74 -0.70 6.02
CA ARG A 278 -3.46 -1.85 5.46
C ARG A 278 -3.90 -1.65 4.01
N GLU A 279 -4.05 -0.41 3.56
CA GLU A 279 -4.30 -0.13 2.15
C GLU A 279 -3.01 -0.15 1.30
N ARG A 280 -1.83 -0.27 1.93
CA ARG A 280 -0.51 -0.36 1.27
C ARG A 280 0.10 -1.77 1.28
N GLY A 281 -0.53 -2.75 1.91
CA GLY A 281 -0.11 -4.15 1.90
C GLY A 281 -0.75 -4.95 0.78
#